data_8b53d7d8d8762a8780d535e66290bc01
#
_entry.id   8b53d7d8d8762a8780d535e66290bc01
#
_cell.length_a   1.000
_cell.length_b   1.000
_cell.length_c   1.000
_cell.angle_alpha   90.00
_cell.angle_beta   90.00
_cell.angle_gamma   90.00
#
_symmetry.space_group_name_H-M   'P 1'
#
loop_
_entity.id
_entity.type
_entity.pdbx_description
1 polymer ?
#
loop_
_entity_poly.entity_id
_entity_poly.type
_entity_poly.pdbx_seq_one_letter_code
_entity_poly.pdbx_strand_id
1 'polypeptide(L)'
;MNDYRLESPPILRDFLSYHETIKAHSQKTVDEYFLDLRNFFRYLKQSRDPSLRGLPLNEISIMDVDLDFVKKVTLTDIYAYMTYLSRDRVLHQNSDVSDYGLNAASRARKIATIRSFYNYLVNKAHLLDTNPCKDLDSPKIKKSLPKYLTLDESVQLLQSVDGQNRERDYCILTIFLNCGLRISELCGLDLQDIQDDALRVLGKGNKVRIVYLNDACKD
;
A
#
# COMPACT_ATOMS: atom_id res chain seq x y z
N MET A 1 11.10 2.49 -11.71
CA MET A 1 10.55 1.28 -11.09
C MET A 1 11.73 0.50 -10.53
N ASN A 2 11.84 0.33 -9.22
CA ASN A 2 12.88 -0.56 -8.69
C ASN A 2 12.45 -1.99 -9.00
N ASP A 3 13.26 -2.70 -9.77
CA ASP A 3 13.01 -4.11 -10.04
C ASP A 3 13.27 -4.90 -8.73
N TYR A 4 12.21 -5.20 -7.98
CA TYR A 4 12.30 -5.96 -6.74
C TYR A 4 13.05 -7.29 -6.92
N ARG A 5 13.14 -7.81 -8.15
CA ARG A 5 13.84 -9.06 -8.47
C ARG A 5 15.34 -8.94 -8.25
N LEU A 6 15.94 -7.75 -8.42
CA LEU A 6 17.35 -7.50 -8.19
C LEU A 6 17.72 -7.36 -6.71
N GLU A 7 16.78 -6.87 -5.89
CA GLU A 7 16.99 -6.62 -4.45
C GLU A 7 16.38 -7.71 -3.55
N SER A 8 15.79 -8.76 -4.11
CA SER A 8 15.10 -9.81 -3.35
C SER A 8 15.94 -11.09 -3.25
N PRO A 9 16.10 -11.64 -2.03
CA PRO A 9 16.62 -12.99 -1.87
C PRO A 9 15.67 -14.02 -2.51
N PRO A 10 16.15 -15.22 -2.88
CA PRO A 10 15.37 -16.23 -3.59
C PRO A 10 14.02 -16.53 -2.92
N ILE A 11 14.01 -16.75 -1.62
CA ILE A 11 12.80 -17.08 -0.86
C ILE A 11 11.71 -15.99 -0.93
N LEU A 12 12.12 -14.71 -0.99
CA LEU A 12 11.20 -13.59 -1.15
C LEU A 12 10.76 -13.45 -2.60
N ARG A 13 11.65 -13.67 -3.56
CA ARG A 13 11.36 -13.64 -4.99
C ARG A 13 10.29 -14.66 -5.37
N ASP A 14 10.38 -15.88 -4.85
CA ASP A 14 9.40 -16.94 -5.10
C ASP A 14 8.01 -16.57 -4.59
N PHE A 15 7.93 -15.98 -3.39
CA PHE A 15 6.69 -15.46 -2.84
C PHE A 15 6.07 -14.36 -3.71
N LEU A 16 6.89 -13.39 -4.14
CA LEU A 16 6.43 -12.28 -4.98
C LEU A 16 5.97 -12.76 -6.35
N SER A 17 6.74 -13.68 -6.98
CA SER A 17 6.37 -14.31 -8.24
C SER A 17 5.06 -15.10 -8.14
N TYR A 18 4.84 -15.82 -7.04
CA TYR A 18 3.57 -16.50 -6.78
C TYR A 18 2.39 -15.51 -6.74
N HIS A 19 2.56 -14.37 -6.08
CA HIS A 19 1.51 -13.35 -6.01
C HIS A 19 1.28 -12.64 -7.35
N GLU A 20 2.33 -12.41 -8.12
CA GLU A 20 2.25 -11.81 -9.44
C GLU A 20 1.58 -12.75 -10.45
N THR A 21 2.08 -13.98 -10.57
CA THR A 21 1.72 -14.90 -11.66
C THR A 21 0.53 -15.78 -11.35
N ILE A 22 0.43 -16.32 -10.11
CA ILE A 22 -0.63 -17.27 -9.75
C ILE A 22 -1.83 -16.55 -9.15
N LYS A 23 -1.59 -15.53 -8.31
CA LYS A 23 -2.67 -14.74 -7.69
C LYS A 23 -3.13 -13.57 -8.55
N ALA A 24 -2.42 -13.27 -9.63
CA ALA A 24 -2.69 -12.16 -10.54
C ALA A 24 -2.87 -10.81 -9.79
N HIS A 25 -2.10 -10.60 -8.72
CA HIS A 25 -2.09 -9.31 -8.04
C HIS A 25 -1.47 -8.25 -8.94
N SER A 26 -1.96 -7.00 -8.81
CA SER A 26 -1.36 -5.88 -9.52
C SER A 26 0.10 -5.66 -9.10
N GLN A 27 0.93 -5.17 -10.04
CA GLN A 27 2.34 -4.82 -9.78
C GLN A 27 2.47 -3.99 -8.51
N LYS A 28 1.62 -2.98 -8.34
CA LYS A 28 1.60 -2.13 -7.13
C LYS A 28 1.43 -2.94 -5.83
N THR A 29 0.60 -3.99 -5.83
CA THR A 29 0.41 -4.86 -4.65
C THR A 29 1.67 -5.67 -4.37
N VAL A 30 2.32 -6.18 -5.42
CA VAL A 30 3.56 -6.96 -5.30
C VAL A 30 4.69 -6.07 -4.80
N ASP A 31 4.83 -4.85 -5.32
CA ASP A 31 5.80 -3.85 -4.86
C ASP A 31 5.61 -3.51 -3.38
N GLU A 32 4.36 -3.33 -2.93
CA GLU A 32 4.05 -3.08 -1.51
C GLU A 32 4.42 -4.27 -0.62
N TYR A 33 4.19 -5.51 -1.09
CA TYR A 33 4.62 -6.72 -0.38
C TYR A 33 6.14 -6.77 -0.25
N PHE A 34 6.86 -6.47 -1.33
CA PHE A 34 8.32 -6.37 -1.30
C PHE A 34 8.80 -5.34 -0.28
N LEU A 35 8.28 -4.12 -0.35
CA LEU A 35 8.68 -3.02 0.54
C LEU A 35 8.41 -3.35 2.02
N ASP A 36 7.29 -3.98 2.31
CA ASP A 36 6.92 -4.36 3.68
C ASP A 36 7.85 -5.44 4.23
N LEU A 37 8.12 -6.49 3.45
CA LEU A 37 8.99 -7.59 3.87
C LEU A 37 10.46 -7.17 3.91
N ARG A 38 10.92 -6.34 2.96
CA ARG A 38 12.25 -5.75 3.00
C ARG A 38 12.49 -4.99 4.30
N ASN A 39 11.55 -4.14 4.69
CA ASN A 39 11.65 -3.37 5.93
C ASN A 39 11.60 -4.26 7.17
N PHE A 40 10.79 -5.31 7.15
CA PHE A 40 10.73 -6.29 8.23
C PHE A 40 12.05 -7.04 8.41
N PHE A 41 12.63 -7.56 7.33
CA PHE A 41 13.91 -8.28 7.39
C PHE A 41 15.07 -7.36 7.75
N ARG A 42 15.12 -6.14 7.27
CA ARG A 42 16.10 -5.13 7.66
C ARG A 42 16.07 -4.86 9.17
N TYR A 43 14.87 -4.69 9.73
CA TYR A 43 14.69 -4.53 11.16
C TYR A 43 15.19 -5.75 11.94
N LEU A 44 14.82 -6.95 11.53
CA LEU A 44 15.26 -8.19 12.18
C LEU A 44 16.78 -8.35 12.12
N LYS A 45 17.41 -8.06 11.01
CA LYS A 45 18.87 -8.11 10.89
C LYS A 45 19.52 -7.11 11.85
N GLN A 46 19.08 -5.87 11.85
CA GLN A 46 19.59 -4.84 12.75
C GLN A 46 19.43 -5.21 14.23
N SER A 47 18.29 -5.81 14.60
CA SER A 47 18.02 -6.20 15.98
C SER A 47 18.86 -7.39 16.46
N ARG A 48 19.23 -8.29 15.53
CA ARG A 48 19.98 -9.52 15.83
C ARG A 48 21.48 -9.38 15.72
N ASP A 49 21.96 -8.46 14.87
CA ASP A 49 23.39 -8.25 14.62
C ASP A 49 23.86 -6.92 15.21
N PRO A 50 24.69 -6.97 16.28
CA PRO A 50 25.25 -5.77 16.91
C PRO A 50 26.07 -4.90 15.96
N SER A 51 26.68 -5.47 14.91
CA SER A 51 27.48 -4.71 13.94
C SER A 51 26.63 -3.79 13.05
N LEU A 52 25.33 -4.07 12.92
CA LEU A 52 24.38 -3.27 12.14
C LEU A 52 23.70 -2.17 12.98
N ARG A 53 23.97 -2.11 14.29
CA ARG A 53 23.40 -1.08 15.16
C ARG A 53 23.89 0.30 14.74
N GLY A 54 22.94 1.23 14.60
CA GLY A 54 23.24 2.60 14.19
C GLY A 54 23.29 2.83 12.68
N LEU A 55 23.31 1.78 11.86
CA LEU A 55 23.14 1.94 10.41
C LEU A 55 21.68 2.27 10.08
N PRO A 56 21.43 3.19 9.15
CA PRO A 56 20.08 3.43 8.62
C PRO A 56 19.50 2.14 8.03
N LEU A 57 18.23 1.83 8.30
CA LEU A 57 17.60 0.60 7.81
C LEU A 57 17.64 0.46 6.28
N ASN A 58 17.62 1.58 5.54
CA ASN A 58 17.69 1.57 4.07
C ASN A 58 19.05 1.10 3.53
N GLU A 59 20.11 1.11 4.33
CA GLU A 59 21.44 0.65 3.96
C GLU A 59 21.68 -0.84 4.22
N ILE A 60 20.79 -1.48 5.00
CA ILE A 60 20.91 -2.89 5.34
C ILE A 60 20.44 -3.76 4.16
N SER A 61 21.34 -4.56 3.59
CA SER A 61 20.99 -5.54 2.55
C SER A 61 20.19 -6.70 3.15
N ILE A 62 19.24 -7.23 2.35
CA ILE A 62 18.47 -8.43 2.70
C ILE A 62 18.80 -9.63 1.80
N MET A 63 19.79 -9.50 0.93
CA MET A 63 20.12 -10.53 -0.08
C MET A 63 20.57 -11.87 0.53
N ASP A 64 21.05 -11.84 1.74
CA ASP A 64 21.49 -13.01 2.54
C ASP A 64 20.36 -13.62 3.39
N VAL A 65 19.14 -13.11 3.30
CA VAL A 65 17.99 -13.70 4.00
C VAL A 65 17.60 -15.00 3.31
N ASP A 66 17.90 -16.09 3.98
CA ASP A 66 17.62 -17.46 3.55
C ASP A 66 16.50 -18.14 4.36
N LEU A 67 16.25 -19.40 4.09
CA LEU A 67 15.24 -20.18 4.78
C LEU A 67 15.57 -20.32 6.27
N ASP A 68 16.84 -20.47 6.65
CA ASP A 68 17.25 -20.63 8.03
C ASP A 68 17.07 -19.34 8.84
N PHE A 69 17.28 -18.19 8.20
CA PHE A 69 16.95 -16.90 8.80
C PHE A 69 15.44 -16.77 9.07
N VAL A 70 14.62 -17.17 8.09
CA VAL A 70 13.15 -17.07 8.16
C VAL A 70 12.57 -18.06 9.20
N LYS A 71 13.12 -19.28 9.29
CA LYS A 71 12.74 -20.28 10.32
C LYS A 71 12.94 -19.80 11.76
N LYS A 72 13.95 -18.97 12.00
CA LYS A 72 14.27 -18.43 13.33
C LYS A 72 13.39 -17.26 13.77
N VAL A 73 12.47 -16.81 12.92
CA VAL A 73 11.55 -15.72 13.28
C VAL A 73 10.45 -16.23 14.19
N THR A 74 10.28 -15.55 15.30
CA THR A 74 9.29 -15.87 16.33
C THR A 74 8.14 -14.84 16.35
N LEU A 75 7.05 -15.18 17.01
CA LEU A 75 5.96 -14.23 17.28
C LEU A 75 6.48 -13.01 18.06
N THR A 76 7.43 -13.20 18.98
CA THR A 76 8.05 -12.11 19.74
C THR A 76 8.81 -11.13 18.84
N ASP A 77 9.53 -11.62 17.84
CA ASP A 77 10.20 -10.76 16.85
C ASP A 77 9.20 -9.89 16.08
N ILE A 78 8.04 -10.46 15.72
CA ILE A 78 6.99 -9.73 15.03
C ILE A 78 6.39 -8.65 15.93
N TYR A 79 6.14 -8.94 17.21
CA TYR A 79 5.68 -7.95 18.18
C TYR A 79 6.70 -6.84 18.42
N ALA A 80 8.00 -7.18 18.49
CA ALA A 80 9.07 -6.18 18.61
C ALA A 80 9.10 -5.24 17.39
N TYR A 81 8.97 -5.80 16.18
CA TYR A 81 8.84 -4.99 14.96
C TYR A 81 7.60 -4.08 14.99
N MET A 82 6.46 -4.59 15.48
CA MET A 82 5.25 -3.77 15.61
C MET A 82 5.41 -2.63 16.62
N THR A 83 6.14 -2.86 17.70
CA THR A 83 6.49 -1.83 18.68
C THR A 83 7.35 -0.75 18.03
N TYR A 84 8.40 -1.15 17.32
CA TYR A 84 9.24 -0.23 16.53
C TYR A 84 8.40 0.61 15.54
N LEU A 85 7.52 -0.02 14.76
CA LEU A 85 6.65 0.68 13.83
C LEU A 85 5.68 1.65 14.52
N SER A 86 5.33 1.38 15.77
CA SER A 86 4.37 2.20 16.52
C SER A 86 4.98 3.43 17.18
N ARG A 87 6.28 3.38 17.53
CA ARG A 87 6.90 4.37 18.41
C ARG A 87 8.15 5.00 17.84
N ASP A 88 9.00 4.20 17.18
CA ASP A 88 10.38 4.59 16.91
C ASP A 88 10.63 4.91 15.44
N ARG A 89 9.73 4.46 14.55
CA ARG A 89 9.88 4.71 13.12
C ARG A 89 9.66 6.18 12.79
N VAL A 90 10.69 6.83 12.24
CA VAL A 90 10.59 8.20 11.70
C VAL A 90 9.71 8.18 10.44
N LEU A 91 8.71 9.06 10.37
CA LEU A 91 7.77 9.17 9.25
C LEU A 91 8.29 10.09 8.14
N HIS A 92 8.90 11.20 8.51
CA HIS A 92 9.38 12.21 7.57
C HIS A 92 10.85 12.54 7.88
N GLN A 93 11.77 11.93 7.15
CA GLN A 93 13.21 12.15 7.33
C GLN A 93 13.68 13.56 6.94
N ASN A 94 12.87 14.31 6.17
CA ASN A 94 13.23 15.62 5.61
C ASN A 94 12.34 16.78 6.13
N SER A 95 11.59 16.60 7.20
CA SER A 95 10.80 17.68 7.82
C SER A 95 11.41 18.10 9.15
N ASP A 96 11.32 19.40 9.46
CA ASP A 96 11.76 19.95 10.75
C ASP A 96 10.96 19.42 11.94
N VAL A 97 9.86 18.71 11.69
CA VAL A 97 9.02 18.04 12.68
C VAL A 97 9.19 16.55 12.54
N SER A 98 9.83 15.92 13.51
CA SER A 98 9.98 14.45 13.57
C SER A 98 8.68 13.83 14.06
N ASP A 99 7.84 13.42 13.13
CA ASP A 99 6.70 12.56 13.42
C ASP A 99 7.16 11.11 13.53
N TYR A 100 6.78 10.45 14.62
CA TYR A 100 7.13 9.07 14.89
C TYR A 100 5.89 8.16 14.90
N GLY A 101 6.09 6.94 14.45
CA GLY A 101 5.11 5.87 14.56
C GLY A 101 4.03 5.87 13.48
N LEU A 102 3.79 4.68 12.93
CA LEU A 102 2.72 4.45 11.97
C LEU A 102 1.37 4.35 12.66
N ASN A 103 0.31 4.79 12.00
CA ASN A 103 -1.05 4.58 12.45
C ASN A 103 -1.45 3.08 12.45
N ALA A 104 -2.56 2.74 13.12
CA ALA A 104 -3.01 1.36 13.28
C ALA A 104 -3.33 0.67 11.93
N ALA A 105 -3.88 1.40 10.95
CA ALA A 105 -4.21 0.85 9.64
C ALA A 105 -2.95 0.47 8.86
N SER A 106 -1.92 1.33 8.86
CA SER A 106 -0.63 1.04 8.21
C SER A 106 0.08 -0.15 8.86
N ARG A 107 0.04 -0.25 10.19
CA ARG A 107 0.60 -1.42 10.91
C ARG A 107 -0.16 -2.70 10.58
N ALA A 108 -1.51 -2.66 10.55
CA ALA A 108 -2.33 -3.81 10.18
C ALA A 108 -2.03 -4.31 8.76
N ARG A 109 -1.80 -3.39 7.79
CA ARG A 109 -1.40 -3.76 6.43
C ARG A 109 -0.07 -4.52 6.43
N LYS A 110 0.94 -4.04 7.16
CA LYS A 110 2.25 -4.71 7.27
C LYS A 110 2.16 -6.09 7.92
N ILE A 111 1.34 -6.23 8.96
CA ILE A 111 1.03 -7.55 9.54
C ILE A 111 0.40 -8.48 8.50
N ALA A 112 -0.55 -7.98 7.70
CA ALA A 112 -1.20 -8.79 6.67
C ALA A 112 -0.17 -9.30 5.64
N THR A 113 0.81 -8.49 5.26
CA THR A 113 1.90 -8.89 4.36
C THR A 113 2.77 -9.97 5.00
N ILE A 114 3.21 -9.80 6.25
CA ILE A 114 4.03 -10.79 6.97
C ILE A 114 3.25 -12.11 7.11
N ARG A 115 1.98 -12.03 7.48
CA ARG A 115 1.10 -13.21 7.57
C ARG A 115 0.93 -13.91 6.23
N SER A 116 0.78 -13.17 5.13
CA SER A 116 0.68 -13.71 3.77
C SER A 116 1.96 -14.46 3.39
N PHE A 117 3.13 -13.91 3.72
CA PHE A 117 4.42 -14.54 3.46
C PHE A 117 4.58 -15.87 4.20
N TYR A 118 4.34 -15.89 5.51
CA TYR A 118 4.44 -17.14 6.29
C TYR A 118 3.37 -18.17 5.90
N ASN A 119 2.17 -17.74 5.56
CA ASN A 119 1.14 -18.63 5.02
C ASN A 119 1.56 -19.25 3.69
N TYR A 120 2.24 -18.50 2.83
CA TYR A 120 2.81 -19.04 1.60
C TYR A 120 3.86 -20.10 1.89
N LEU A 121 4.80 -19.83 2.77
CA LEU A 121 5.89 -20.76 3.10
C LEU A 121 5.39 -22.07 3.72
N VAL A 122 4.35 -22.01 4.55
CA VAL A 122 3.77 -23.23 5.19
C VAL A 122 2.85 -23.96 4.23
N ASN A 123 1.87 -23.25 3.62
CA ASN A 123 0.73 -23.88 2.97
C ASN A 123 0.88 -24.02 1.45
N LYS A 124 1.89 -23.42 0.83
CA LYS A 124 2.09 -23.45 -0.63
C LYS A 124 3.46 -23.99 -1.00
N ALA A 125 4.52 -23.39 -0.43
CA ALA A 125 5.89 -23.83 -0.69
C ALA A 125 6.31 -25.03 0.15
N HIS A 126 5.60 -25.32 1.26
CA HIS A 126 5.89 -26.41 2.20
C HIS A 126 7.35 -26.38 2.73
N LEU A 127 7.88 -25.17 2.93
CA LEU A 127 9.24 -24.93 3.42
C LEU A 127 9.30 -24.80 4.96
N LEU A 128 8.17 -24.58 5.60
CA LEU A 128 8.03 -24.47 7.05
C LEU A 128 6.91 -25.37 7.57
N ASP A 129 7.15 -25.99 8.73
CA ASP A 129 6.14 -26.82 9.42
C ASP A 129 5.21 -25.98 10.30
N THR A 130 5.70 -24.85 10.79
CA THR A 130 4.96 -23.98 11.71
C THR A 130 4.91 -22.54 11.21
N ASN A 131 3.79 -21.86 11.51
CA ASN A 131 3.59 -20.47 11.15
C ASN A 131 3.72 -19.58 12.39
N PRO A 132 4.75 -18.71 12.49
CA PRO A 132 4.90 -17.79 13.62
C PRO A 132 3.79 -16.74 13.72
N CYS A 133 3.00 -16.57 12.65
CA CYS A 133 1.88 -15.63 12.61
C CYS A 133 0.53 -16.27 12.99
N LYS A 134 0.50 -17.56 13.42
CA LYS A 134 -0.76 -18.27 13.69
C LYS A 134 -1.61 -17.53 14.73
N ASP A 135 -0.97 -17.11 15.81
CA ASP A 135 -1.61 -16.45 16.95
C ASP A 135 -1.37 -14.93 16.96
N LEU A 136 -0.97 -14.36 15.81
CA LEU A 136 -0.70 -12.94 15.68
C LEU A 136 -2.02 -12.16 15.55
N ASP A 137 -2.30 -11.27 16.48
CA ASP A 137 -3.41 -10.34 16.40
C ASP A 137 -3.13 -9.15 15.48
N SER A 138 -4.19 -8.64 14.86
CA SER A 138 -4.10 -7.40 14.10
C SER A 138 -4.43 -6.19 14.99
N PRO A 139 -3.75 -5.04 14.83
CA PRO A 139 -4.09 -3.83 15.54
C PRO A 139 -5.55 -3.45 15.34
N LYS A 140 -6.23 -3.08 16.42
CA LYS A 140 -7.60 -2.56 16.34
C LYS A 140 -7.59 -1.21 15.62
N ILE A 141 -8.31 -1.12 14.51
CA ILE A 141 -8.47 0.12 13.74
C ILE A 141 -9.73 0.81 14.24
N LYS A 142 -9.58 2.03 14.78
CA LYS A 142 -10.74 2.86 15.10
C LYS A 142 -11.37 3.30 13.78
N LYS A 143 -12.64 2.94 13.56
CA LYS A 143 -13.42 3.47 12.44
C LYS A 143 -13.68 4.95 12.70
N SER A 144 -13.21 5.81 11.83
CA SER A 144 -13.61 7.21 11.77
C SER A 144 -14.71 7.36 10.73
N LEU A 145 -15.61 8.30 10.96
CA LEU A 145 -16.57 8.69 9.93
C LEU A 145 -15.80 9.29 8.75
N PRO A 146 -16.21 9.00 7.52
CA PRO A 146 -15.63 9.63 6.34
C PRO A 146 -15.78 11.16 6.44
N LYS A 147 -14.75 11.90 6.09
CA LYS A 147 -14.84 13.34 5.89
C LYS A 147 -15.33 13.56 4.46
N TYR A 148 -16.34 14.37 4.30
CA TYR A 148 -16.92 14.75 3.02
C TYR A 148 -17.14 16.25 3.01
N LEU A 149 -17.23 16.84 1.81
CA LEU A 149 -17.62 18.22 1.62
C LEU A 149 -19.15 18.31 1.66
N THR A 150 -19.66 19.32 2.33
CA THR A 150 -21.09 19.71 2.20
C THR A 150 -21.36 20.26 0.80
N LEU A 151 -22.63 20.45 0.45
CA LEU A 151 -22.99 21.05 -0.83
C LEU A 151 -22.37 22.45 -0.99
N ASP A 152 -22.48 23.29 0.06
CA ASP A 152 -21.96 24.65 0.04
C ASP A 152 -20.43 24.68 -0.11
N GLU A 153 -19.73 23.80 0.62
CA GLU A 153 -18.27 23.66 0.49
C GLU A 153 -17.86 23.15 -0.90
N SER A 154 -18.64 22.26 -1.50
CA SER A 154 -18.41 21.79 -2.87
C SER A 154 -18.57 22.89 -3.92
N VAL A 155 -19.61 23.73 -3.76
CA VAL A 155 -19.83 24.89 -4.63
C VAL A 155 -18.71 25.92 -4.45
N GLN A 156 -18.31 26.21 -3.20
CA GLN A 156 -17.20 27.13 -2.93
C GLN A 156 -15.88 26.61 -3.54
N LEU A 157 -15.62 25.30 -3.44
CA LEU A 157 -14.46 24.68 -4.06
C LEU A 157 -14.44 24.89 -5.57
N LEU A 158 -15.55 24.64 -6.27
CA LEU A 158 -15.65 24.87 -7.71
C LEU A 158 -15.46 26.34 -8.09
N GLN A 159 -16.01 27.26 -7.30
CA GLN A 159 -15.86 28.70 -7.52
C GLN A 159 -14.44 29.21 -7.29
N SER A 160 -13.65 28.54 -6.45
CA SER A 160 -12.26 28.89 -6.15
C SER A 160 -11.26 28.46 -7.22
N VAL A 161 -11.71 27.71 -8.23
CA VAL A 161 -10.82 27.23 -9.29
C VAL A 161 -10.40 28.40 -10.18
N ASP A 162 -9.10 28.64 -10.26
CA ASP A 162 -8.52 29.76 -11.01
C ASP A 162 -7.20 29.33 -11.70
N GLY A 163 -6.64 30.22 -12.52
CA GLY A 163 -5.35 30.04 -13.17
C GLY A 163 -5.41 29.45 -14.58
N GLN A 164 -4.24 29.18 -15.15
CA GLN A 164 -4.06 28.80 -16.56
C GLN A 164 -4.80 27.51 -16.97
N ASN A 165 -5.02 26.59 -16.02
CA ASN A 165 -5.67 25.30 -16.27
C ASN A 165 -7.10 25.25 -15.70
N ARG A 166 -7.74 26.39 -15.51
CA ARG A 166 -9.05 26.51 -14.85
C ARG A 166 -10.10 25.56 -15.40
N GLU A 167 -10.26 25.48 -16.70
CA GLU A 167 -11.27 24.62 -17.35
C GLU A 167 -11.03 23.14 -17.04
N ARG A 168 -9.79 22.69 -17.18
CA ARG A 168 -9.41 21.31 -16.85
C ARG A 168 -9.67 20.98 -15.38
N ASP A 169 -9.24 21.87 -14.49
CA ASP A 169 -9.31 21.63 -13.05
C ASP A 169 -10.76 21.69 -12.55
N TYR A 170 -11.58 22.58 -13.13
CA TYR A 170 -13.01 22.66 -12.90
C TYR A 170 -13.73 21.37 -13.35
N CYS A 171 -13.45 20.91 -14.57
CA CYS A 171 -14.01 19.66 -15.09
C CYS A 171 -13.62 18.45 -14.21
N ILE A 172 -12.38 18.33 -13.81
CA ILE A 172 -11.90 17.27 -12.92
C ILE A 172 -12.68 17.27 -11.59
N LEU A 173 -12.83 18.43 -10.95
CA LEU A 173 -13.53 18.53 -9.67
C LEU A 173 -15.03 18.26 -9.84
N THR A 174 -15.63 18.76 -10.93
CA THR A 174 -17.05 18.50 -11.23
C THR A 174 -17.32 17.02 -11.39
N ILE A 175 -16.48 16.30 -12.13
CA ILE A 175 -16.61 14.85 -12.31
C ILE A 175 -16.41 14.12 -10.97
N PHE A 176 -15.45 14.53 -10.13
CA PHE A 176 -15.27 13.91 -8.81
C PHE A 176 -16.48 14.08 -7.91
N LEU A 177 -17.04 15.29 -7.85
CA LEU A 177 -18.15 15.61 -6.97
C LEU A 177 -19.46 14.92 -7.41
N ASN A 178 -19.69 14.80 -8.72
CA ASN A 178 -20.95 14.26 -9.25
C ASN A 178 -20.88 12.74 -9.55
N CYS A 179 -19.74 12.24 -10.00
CA CYS A 179 -19.61 10.87 -10.48
C CYS A 179 -18.94 9.92 -9.47
N GLY A 180 -18.33 10.43 -8.42
CA GLY A 180 -17.68 9.63 -7.38
C GLY A 180 -16.56 8.70 -7.91
N LEU A 181 -15.79 9.18 -8.90
CA LEU A 181 -14.69 8.42 -9.46
C LEU A 181 -13.51 8.37 -8.49
N ARG A 182 -12.70 7.30 -8.59
CA ARG A 182 -11.38 7.30 -7.98
C ARG A 182 -10.39 8.08 -8.84
N ILE A 183 -9.35 8.65 -8.23
CA ILE A 183 -8.29 9.36 -8.99
C ILE A 183 -7.75 8.51 -10.14
N SER A 184 -7.46 7.24 -9.89
CA SER A 184 -6.93 6.33 -10.93
C SER A 184 -7.93 6.02 -12.03
N GLU A 185 -9.22 6.06 -11.75
CA GLU A 185 -10.30 5.88 -12.73
C GLU A 185 -10.40 7.13 -13.62
N LEU A 186 -10.38 8.31 -13.04
CA LEU A 186 -10.39 9.55 -13.79
C LEU A 186 -9.14 9.72 -14.66
N CYS A 187 -7.95 9.45 -14.13
CA CYS A 187 -6.71 9.51 -14.90
C CYS A 187 -6.61 8.47 -16.02
N GLY A 188 -7.41 7.42 -15.96
CA GLY A 188 -7.48 6.37 -16.97
C GLY A 188 -8.62 6.55 -17.99
N LEU A 189 -9.39 7.63 -17.91
CA LEU A 189 -10.44 7.92 -18.90
C LEU A 189 -9.82 8.36 -20.23
N ASP A 190 -10.39 7.83 -21.31
CA ASP A 190 -10.10 8.25 -22.68
C ASP A 190 -11.38 8.82 -23.31
N LEU A 191 -11.26 9.58 -24.39
CA LEU A 191 -12.40 10.13 -25.13
C LEU A 191 -13.38 9.05 -25.61
N GLN A 192 -12.88 7.84 -25.87
CA GLN A 192 -13.70 6.68 -26.25
C GLN A 192 -14.58 6.14 -25.10
N ASP A 193 -14.28 6.50 -23.86
CA ASP A 193 -15.04 6.10 -22.70
C ASP A 193 -16.25 7.01 -22.45
N ILE A 194 -16.35 8.11 -23.17
CA ILE A 194 -17.50 9.02 -23.13
C ILE A 194 -18.48 8.59 -24.23
N GLN A 195 -19.67 8.18 -23.85
CA GLN A 195 -20.73 7.75 -24.78
C GLN A 195 -22.03 8.46 -24.39
N ASP A 196 -22.48 9.37 -25.25
CA ASP A 196 -23.65 10.19 -24.99
C ASP A 196 -23.59 10.88 -23.60
N ASP A 197 -24.48 10.45 -22.70
CA ASP A 197 -24.59 10.96 -21.33
C ASP A 197 -23.95 10.07 -20.29
N ALA A 198 -22.98 9.23 -20.66
CA ALA A 198 -22.41 8.24 -19.78
C ALA A 198 -20.89 8.11 -19.93
N LEU A 199 -20.24 7.78 -18.80
CA LEU A 199 -18.83 7.39 -18.74
C LEU A 199 -18.71 5.90 -18.52
N ARG A 200 -17.93 5.23 -19.35
CA ARG A 200 -17.49 3.86 -19.14
C ARG A 200 -16.23 3.88 -18.26
N VAL A 201 -16.36 3.46 -17.02
CA VAL A 201 -15.27 3.54 -16.02
C VAL A 201 -14.71 2.16 -15.73
N LEU A 202 -13.40 2.00 -15.91
CA LEU A 202 -12.66 0.78 -15.58
C LEU A 202 -12.19 0.84 -14.13
N GLY A 203 -12.82 0.05 -13.27
CA GLY A 203 -12.49 0.00 -11.85
C GLY A 203 -11.48 -1.10 -11.47
N LYS A 204 -11.29 -1.27 -10.17
CA LYS A 204 -10.37 -2.27 -9.61
C LYS A 204 -10.75 -3.69 -10.07
N GLY A 205 -9.75 -4.46 -10.50
CA GLY A 205 -9.94 -5.84 -10.97
C GLY A 205 -10.57 -5.93 -12.36
N ASN A 206 -10.35 -4.94 -13.18
CA ASN A 206 -10.83 -4.87 -14.57
C ASN A 206 -12.37 -4.86 -14.69
N LYS A 207 -13.06 -4.43 -13.63
CA LYS A 207 -14.53 -4.34 -13.64
C LYS A 207 -14.97 -3.03 -14.27
N VAL A 208 -15.78 -3.12 -15.32
CA VAL A 208 -16.38 -1.98 -15.99
C VAL A 208 -17.68 -1.61 -15.27
N ARG A 209 -17.90 -0.31 -15.06
CA ARG A 209 -19.20 0.25 -14.68
C ARG A 209 -19.53 1.46 -15.54
N ILE A 210 -20.81 1.72 -15.70
CA ILE A 210 -21.31 2.92 -16.37
C ILE A 210 -21.69 3.94 -15.29
N VAL A 211 -21.30 5.18 -15.49
CA VAL A 211 -21.65 6.33 -14.66
C VAL A 211 -22.34 7.36 -15.52
N TYR A 212 -23.58 7.70 -15.20
CA TYR A 212 -24.33 8.70 -15.95
C TYR A 212 -23.90 10.11 -15.54
N LEU A 213 -23.74 10.98 -16.55
CA LEU A 213 -23.41 12.38 -16.39
C LEU A 213 -24.69 13.20 -16.16
N ASN A 214 -24.69 14.03 -15.14
CA ASN A 214 -25.71 15.04 -14.97
C ASN A 214 -25.37 16.29 -15.79
N ASP A 215 -26.31 17.26 -15.84
CA ASP A 215 -26.13 18.47 -16.66
C ASP A 215 -24.87 19.24 -16.26
N ALA A 216 -24.55 19.34 -14.99
CA ALA A 216 -23.31 19.99 -14.50
C ALA A 216 -22.01 19.35 -14.99
N CYS A 217 -22.05 18.12 -15.45
CA CYS A 217 -20.89 17.43 -16.03
C CYS A 217 -20.81 17.53 -17.55
N LYS A 218 -21.88 18.00 -18.20
CA LYS A 218 -22.01 18.14 -19.66
C LYS A 218 -21.66 19.54 -20.15
N ASP A 219 -21.88 20.54 -19.29
CA ASP A 219 -21.55 21.97 -19.51
C ASP A 219 -20.03 22.19 -19.36
#